data_bdd60aa4a39c58fa0fc5d9c16ef3f26c
#
_entry.id   bdd60aa4a39c58fa0fc5d9c16ef3f26c
#
_cell.length_a   1.000
_cell.length_b   1.000
_cell.length_c   1.000
_cell.angle_alpha   90.00
_cell.angle_beta   90.00
_cell.angle_gamma   90.00
#
_symmetry.space_group_name_H-M   'P 1'
#
loop_
_entity.id
_entity.type
_entity.pdbx_description
1 polymer ?
#
loop_
_entity_poly.entity_id
_entity_poly.type
_entity_poly.pdbx_seq_one_letter_code
_entity_poly.pdbx_strand_id
1 'polypeptide(L)'
;MQKNKFKLSKLAQAHLLKIKNYTVNNFSEIQWRNYKDTLLTGFQMLADNPEVSRSCDDIYPNGFHFPVGKHTAYFTKEDGFILVVAVLGQSQLPQNHL
;
A
#
# COMPACT_ATOMS: atom_id res chain seq x y z
N MET A 1 8.22 -21.53 -10.94
CA MET A 1 8.17 -20.89 -9.62
C MET A 1 7.03 -19.89 -9.59
N GLN A 2 6.08 -20.06 -8.67
CA GLN A 2 4.98 -19.11 -8.56
C GLN A 2 5.45 -17.86 -7.84
N LYS A 3 5.18 -16.70 -8.45
CA LYS A 3 5.38 -15.44 -7.77
C LYS A 3 4.29 -15.25 -6.72
N ASN A 4 4.65 -14.74 -5.57
CA ASN A 4 3.67 -14.31 -4.58
C ASN A 4 2.87 -13.15 -5.15
N LYS A 5 1.62 -13.04 -4.71
CA LYS A 5 0.69 -12.03 -5.21
C LYS A 5 0.35 -11.04 -4.11
N PHE A 6 -0.16 -9.88 -4.50
CA PHE A 6 -0.80 -8.99 -3.55
C PHE A 6 -2.28 -8.83 -3.91
N LYS A 7 -3.08 -8.57 -2.89
CA LYS A 7 -4.49 -8.20 -3.03
C LYS A 7 -4.71 -6.89 -2.30
N LEU A 8 -5.74 -6.16 -2.71
CA LEU A 8 -6.10 -4.88 -2.09
C LEU A 8 -7.42 -5.05 -1.35
N SER A 9 -7.45 -4.65 -0.07
CA SER A 9 -8.69 -4.57 0.67
C SER A 9 -9.59 -3.47 0.10
N LYS A 10 -10.86 -3.46 0.49
CA LYS A 10 -11.77 -2.37 0.10
C LYS A 10 -11.27 -1.02 0.60
N LEU A 11 -10.72 -0.97 1.82
CA LEU A 11 -10.16 0.24 2.37
C LEU A 11 -8.95 0.72 1.56
N ALA A 12 -8.04 -0.20 1.20
CA ALA A 12 -6.89 0.16 0.38
C ALA A 12 -7.32 0.68 -1.00
N GLN A 13 -8.34 0.08 -1.59
CA GLN A 13 -8.89 0.56 -2.87
C GLN A 13 -9.45 1.97 -2.73
N ALA A 14 -10.16 2.25 -1.63
CA ALA A 14 -10.67 3.59 -1.36
C ALA A 14 -9.53 4.60 -1.17
N HIS A 15 -8.46 4.21 -0.48
CA HIS A 15 -7.28 5.06 -0.33
C HIS A 15 -6.63 5.36 -1.68
N LEU A 16 -6.49 4.36 -2.55
CA LEU A 16 -5.92 4.57 -3.88
C LEU A 16 -6.78 5.51 -4.72
N LEU A 17 -8.10 5.41 -4.61
CA LEU A 17 -8.99 6.31 -5.32
C LEU A 17 -8.81 7.75 -4.86
N LYS A 18 -8.64 7.99 -3.55
CA LYS A 18 -8.36 9.32 -3.02
C LYS A 18 -7.03 9.85 -3.53
N ILE A 19 -6.00 9.02 -3.56
CA ILE A 19 -4.68 9.40 -4.08
C ILE A 19 -4.80 9.77 -5.57
N LYS A 20 -5.54 8.97 -6.34
CA LYS A 20 -5.78 9.25 -7.76
C LYS A 20 -6.46 10.61 -7.94
N ASN A 21 -7.57 10.83 -7.25
CA ASN A 21 -8.33 12.07 -7.38
C ASN A 21 -7.49 13.28 -7.01
N TYR A 22 -6.74 13.19 -5.91
CA TYR A 22 -5.84 14.27 -5.50
C TYR A 22 -4.78 14.53 -6.56
N THR A 23 -4.14 13.50 -7.08
CA THR A 23 -3.05 13.63 -8.04
C THR A 23 -3.54 14.19 -9.37
N VAL A 24 -4.67 13.67 -9.88
CA VAL A 24 -5.24 14.18 -11.14
C VAL A 24 -5.67 15.64 -11.01
N ASN A 25 -6.31 16.00 -9.88
CA ASN A 25 -6.85 17.34 -9.69
C ASN A 25 -5.76 18.38 -9.42
N ASN A 26 -4.64 18.00 -8.80
CA ASN A 26 -3.59 18.95 -8.40
C ASN A 26 -2.37 18.92 -9.31
N PHE A 27 -2.21 17.88 -10.12
CA PHE A 27 -1.06 17.71 -11.01
C PHE A 27 -1.55 17.34 -12.41
N SER A 28 -1.59 16.03 -12.71
CA SER A 28 -2.00 15.56 -14.03
C SER A 28 -2.36 14.08 -14.00
N GLU A 29 -3.06 13.65 -15.06
CA GLU A 29 -3.37 12.24 -15.25
C GLU A 29 -2.11 11.43 -15.55
N ILE A 30 -1.16 12.01 -16.28
CA ILE A 30 0.12 11.35 -16.58
C ILE A 30 0.89 11.10 -15.28
N GLN A 31 0.91 12.10 -14.39
CA GLN A 31 1.58 11.93 -13.09
C GLN A 31 0.92 10.83 -12.26
N TRP A 32 -0.41 10.74 -12.31
CA TRP A 32 -1.10 9.64 -11.62
C TRP A 32 -0.72 8.29 -12.18
N ARG A 33 -0.66 8.14 -13.51
CA ARG A 33 -0.27 6.87 -14.13
C ARG A 33 1.12 6.43 -13.69
N ASN A 34 2.07 7.37 -13.68
CA ASN A 34 3.43 7.10 -13.22
C ASN A 34 3.47 6.71 -11.76
N TYR A 35 2.73 7.43 -10.93
CA TYR A 35 2.69 7.15 -9.50
C TYR A 35 1.97 5.83 -9.19
N LYS A 36 0.91 5.53 -9.92
CA LYS A 36 0.23 4.25 -9.81
C LYS A 36 1.19 3.09 -10.09
N ASP A 37 2.00 3.21 -11.13
CA ASP A 37 3.00 2.18 -11.45
C ASP A 37 4.01 2.03 -10.32
N THR A 38 4.45 3.14 -9.71
CA THR A 38 5.33 3.11 -8.54
C THR A 38 4.68 2.33 -7.39
N LEU A 39 3.41 2.60 -7.10
CA LEU A 39 2.70 1.91 -6.02
C LEU A 39 2.52 0.42 -6.31
N LEU A 40 2.07 0.07 -7.51
CA LEU A 40 1.84 -1.34 -7.86
C LEU A 40 3.14 -2.13 -7.89
N THR A 41 4.21 -1.54 -8.41
CA THR A 41 5.54 -2.16 -8.40
C THR A 41 6.02 -2.37 -6.96
N GLY A 42 5.78 -1.39 -6.09
CA GLY A 42 6.13 -1.51 -4.68
C GLY A 42 5.35 -2.61 -3.99
N PHE A 43 4.05 -2.73 -4.24
CA PHE A 43 3.25 -3.80 -3.66
C PHE A 43 3.72 -5.17 -4.14
N GLN A 44 4.08 -5.30 -5.41
CA GLN A 44 4.59 -6.56 -5.94
C GLN A 44 5.95 -6.91 -5.31
N MET A 45 6.81 -5.93 -5.13
CA MET A 45 8.09 -6.11 -4.44
C MET A 45 7.87 -6.63 -3.01
N LEU A 46 6.90 -6.06 -2.30
CA LEU A 46 6.56 -6.51 -0.94
C LEU A 46 5.98 -7.92 -0.94
N ALA A 47 5.18 -8.27 -1.94
CA ALA A 47 4.64 -9.62 -2.07
C ALA A 47 5.76 -10.64 -2.29
N ASP A 48 6.77 -10.27 -3.07
CA ASP A 48 7.91 -11.14 -3.37
C ASP A 48 8.93 -11.18 -2.22
N ASN A 49 9.03 -10.12 -1.42
CA ASN A 49 10.03 -9.95 -0.37
C ASN A 49 9.39 -9.39 0.92
N PRO A 50 8.42 -10.07 1.52
CA PRO A 50 7.71 -9.51 2.68
C PRO A 50 8.60 -9.29 3.89
N GLU A 51 9.76 -9.94 3.96
CA GLU A 51 10.71 -9.83 5.06
C GLU A 51 11.34 -8.44 5.19
N VAL A 52 11.29 -7.59 4.15
CA VAL A 52 11.83 -6.22 4.23
C VAL A 52 10.95 -5.30 5.06
N SER A 53 9.70 -5.70 5.31
CA SER A 53 8.75 -4.88 6.05
C SER A 53 8.96 -4.96 7.55
N ARG A 54 8.39 -3.98 8.28
CA ARG A 54 8.43 -3.92 9.73
C ARG A 54 7.07 -4.24 10.32
N SER A 55 7.07 -4.94 11.44
CA SER A 55 5.83 -5.23 12.16
C SER A 55 5.20 -3.96 12.70
N CYS A 56 3.89 -3.84 12.60
CA CYS A 56 3.10 -2.79 13.23
C CYS A 56 1.93 -3.41 14.01
N ASP A 57 2.21 -4.53 14.68
CA ASP A 57 1.20 -5.32 15.38
C ASP A 57 0.47 -4.52 16.46
N ASP A 58 1.13 -3.54 17.05
CA ASP A 58 0.55 -2.62 18.04
C ASP A 58 -0.48 -1.66 17.43
N ILE A 59 -0.40 -1.41 16.13
CA ILE A 59 -1.32 -0.52 15.41
C ILE A 59 -2.40 -1.33 14.70
N TYR A 60 -2.03 -2.43 14.09
CA TYR A 60 -2.93 -3.31 13.35
C TYR A 60 -2.51 -4.77 13.62
N PRO A 61 -3.37 -5.60 14.21
CA PRO A 61 -3.00 -6.98 14.56
C PRO A 61 -2.46 -7.76 13.36
N ASN A 62 -1.29 -8.37 13.54
CA ASN A 62 -0.56 -9.09 12.50
C ASN A 62 -0.18 -8.21 11.30
N GLY A 63 -0.16 -6.89 11.49
CA GLY A 63 0.15 -5.94 10.43
C GLY A 63 1.63 -5.72 10.24
N PHE A 64 1.97 -5.32 9.02
CA PHE A 64 3.31 -4.91 8.60
C PHE A 64 3.19 -3.64 7.79
N HIS A 65 4.26 -2.87 7.73
CA HIS A 65 4.29 -1.64 6.93
C HIS A 65 5.63 -1.46 6.25
N PHE A 66 5.60 -0.74 5.13
CA PHE A 66 6.79 -0.39 4.38
C PHE A 66 6.52 0.83 3.53
N PRO A 67 7.49 1.77 3.42
CA PRO A 67 7.32 2.94 2.55
C PRO A 67 7.30 2.54 1.08
N VAL A 68 6.32 3.07 0.34
CA VAL A 68 6.22 2.89 -1.11
C VAL A 68 5.94 4.26 -1.71
N GLY A 69 6.89 4.80 -2.46
CA GLY A 69 6.77 6.17 -2.96
C GLY A 69 6.70 7.16 -1.81
N LYS A 70 5.71 8.05 -1.85
CA LYS A 70 5.46 9.05 -0.80
C LYS A 70 4.44 8.56 0.23
N HIS A 71 4.05 7.31 0.16
CA HIS A 71 3.05 6.71 1.03
C HIS A 71 3.65 5.54 1.80
N THR A 72 2.90 5.04 2.77
CA THR A 72 3.25 3.83 3.50
C THR A 72 2.16 2.80 3.24
N ALA A 73 2.57 1.61 2.80
CA ALA A 73 1.67 0.49 2.64
C ALA A 73 1.57 -0.28 3.95
N TYR A 74 0.35 -0.56 4.39
CA TYR A 74 0.05 -1.41 5.54
C TYR A 74 -0.56 -2.70 5.02
N PHE A 75 -0.05 -3.83 5.45
CA PHE A 75 -0.50 -5.11 4.91
C PHE A 75 -0.38 -6.22 5.94
N THR A 76 -1.06 -7.32 5.66
CA THR A 76 -0.91 -8.58 6.40
C THR A 76 -0.32 -9.63 5.47
N LYS A 77 0.43 -10.57 6.06
CA LYS A 77 0.99 -11.69 5.32
C LYS A 77 0.00 -12.84 5.34
N GLU A 78 -0.44 -13.24 4.17
CA GLU A 78 -1.38 -14.33 4.01
C GLU A 78 -0.71 -15.51 3.32
N ASP A 79 -1.42 -16.59 3.19
CA ASP A 79 -0.89 -17.80 2.55
C ASP A 79 -0.85 -17.61 1.04
N GLY A 80 0.37 -17.43 0.50
CA GLY A 80 0.60 -17.23 -0.93
C GLY A 80 0.38 -15.82 -1.44
N PHE A 81 0.05 -14.85 -0.57
CA PHE A 81 -0.11 -13.46 -0.98
C PHE A 81 0.02 -12.53 0.22
N ILE A 82 0.12 -11.24 -0.05
CA ILE A 82 -0.06 -10.22 0.98
C ILE A 82 -1.38 -9.49 0.73
N LEU A 83 -2.05 -9.09 1.81
CA LEU A 83 -3.26 -8.27 1.71
C LEU A 83 -2.90 -6.85 2.11
N VAL A 84 -2.88 -5.93 1.15
CA VAL A 84 -2.66 -4.50 1.42
C VAL A 84 -3.96 -3.96 2.02
N VAL A 85 -3.91 -3.55 3.28
CA VAL A 85 -5.11 -3.11 4.00
C VAL A 85 -5.28 -1.60 3.98
N ALA A 86 -4.19 -0.84 3.79
CA ALA A 86 -4.26 0.61 3.75
C ALA A 86 -3.03 1.18 3.04
N VAL A 87 -3.20 2.37 2.45
CA VAL A 87 -2.12 3.15 1.83
C VAL A 87 -2.26 4.58 2.35
N LEU A 88 -1.37 4.99 3.24
CA LEU A 88 -1.48 6.27 3.94
C LEU A 88 -0.29 7.17 3.62
N GLY A 89 -0.58 8.48 3.53
CA GLY A 89 0.46 9.49 3.41
C GLY A 89 1.17 9.72 4.73
N GLN A 90 2.31 10.41 4.68
CA GLN A 90 3.15 10.65 5.88
C GLN A 90 2.45 11.48 6.94
N SER A 91 1.50 12.35 6.53
CA SER A 91 0.76 13.20 7.46
C SER A 91 -0.45 12.51 8.09
N GLN A 92 -0.79 11.31 7.65
CA GLN A 92 -1.93 10.56 8.15
C GLN A 92 -1.49 9.62 9.27
N LEU A 93 -2.18 9.68 10.40
CA LEU A 93 -1.89 8.81 11.54
C LEU A 93 -2.58 7.46 11.31
N PRO A 94 -1.83 6.34 11.30
CA PRO A 94 -2.43 5.05 10.99
C PRO A 94 -3.57 4.66 11.95
N GLN A 95 -3.48 5.01 13.23
CA GLN A 95 -4.52 4.68 14.19
C GLN A 95 -5.87 5.36 13.90
N ASN A 96 -5.89 6.38 13.06
CA ASN A 96 -7.12 7.07 12.67
C ASN A 96 -7.71 6.55 11.35
N HIS A 97 -6.98 5.68 10.64
CA HIS A 97 -7.36 5.27 9.28
C HIS A 97 -7.36 3.75 9.08
N LEU A 98 -6.99 2.99 10.10
CA LEU A 98 -6.98 1.53 10.03
C LEU A 98 -8.10 0.88 10.82
#